data_9f609d5216e4694ccc4f4a90aaf50ff5
#
_entry.id   9f609d5216e4694ccc4f4a90aaf50ff5
#
_cell.length_a   1.000
_cell.length_b   1.000
_cell.length_c   1.000
_cell.angle_alpha   90.00
_cell.angle_beta   90.00
_cell.angle_gamma   90.00
#
_symmetry.space_group_name_H-M   'P 1'
#
loop_
_entity.id
_entity.type
_entity.pdbx_description
1 polymer ?
#
loop_
_entity_poly.entity_id
_entity_poly.type
_entity_poly.pdbx_seq_one_letter_code
_entity_poly.pdbx_strand_id
1 'polypeptide(L)'
;PMAWISTAPLVAAVSNAGGLGVLGVGFAPEPFIREQIAETRKLTDKPFGMNVIMIPPNLEHVTKIVLDEKPPVMYADTIAGLDPELCKKYFDIWHSVGCKIVVKASFIDDARIAAEAGADVMIVKGWEGGGHVTFEATTVLVPQAVDLLDIPVVASGGIADGRGVAAGIAMGAEGFEMGTAFMAAAETTGHPNVKKEVLAAGDMSTVITGYCTDEPCRQIKNKLADEMIDIEDNNTKEKAAELLRPVAESSLRKAMAEGDMVGG
;
A
#
# COMPACT_ATOMS: atom_id res chain seq x y z
N PRO A 1 -2.70 -1.17 2.24
CA PRO A 1 -3.53 -2.22 1.58
C PRO A 1 -2.72 -2.94 0.50
N MET A 2 -3.03 -4.21 0.28
CA MET A 2 -2.30 -5.09 -0.63
C MET A 2 -3.27 -5.64 -1.67
N ALA A 3 -3.01 -5.36 -2.95
CA ALA A 3 -3.85 -5.84 -4.04
C ALA A 3 -3.97 -7.39 -4.01
N TRP A 4 -5.16 -7.92 -4.24
CA TRP A 4 -5.50 -9.35 -4.22
C TRP A 4 -5.35 -10.06 -2.85
N ILE A 5 -4.78 -9.39 -1.84
CA ILE A 5 -4.55 -9.90 -0.49
C ILE A 5 -5.50 -9.28 0.52
N SER A 6 -5.62 -7.96 0.53
CA SER A 6 -6.49 -7.21 1.46
C SER A 6 -7.92 -7.18 0.92
N THR A 7 -8.61 -8.31 1.01
CA THR A 7 -10.00 -8.51 0.62
C THR A 7 -10.91 -8.55 1.86
N ALA A 8 -12.22 -8.65 1.67
CA ALA A 8 -13.21 -8.55 2.72
C ALA A 8 -12.93 -9.41 3.98
N PRO A 9 -12.52 -10.70 3.89
CA PRO A 9 -12.26 -11.50 5.09
C PRO A 9 -11.13 -10.94 5.96
N LEU A 10 -9.98 -10.58 5.36
CA LEU A 10 -8.86 -10.01 6.09
C LEU A 10 -9.20 -8.63 6.67
N VAL A 11 -9.84 -7.79 5.86
CA VAL A 11 -10.24 -6.43 6.26
C VAL A 11 -11.19 -6.47 7.45
N ALA A 12 -12.22 -7.32 7.39
CA ALA A 12 -13.16 -7.48 8.48
C ALA A 12 -12.50 -8.04 9.75
N ALA A 13 -11.59 -9.02 9.61
CA ALA A 13 -10.89 -9.59 10.76
C ALA A 13 -10.04 -8.53 11.49
N VAL A 14 -9.31 -7.69 10.74
CA VAL A 14 -8.52 -6.58 11.31
C VAL A 14 -9.44 -5.57 12.00
N SER A 15 -10.54 -5.17 11.37
CA SER A 15 -11.49 -4.21 11.95
C SER A 15 -12.17 -4.77 13.20
N ASN A 16 -12.58 -6.03 13.20
CA ASN A 16 -13.17 -6.71 14.36
C ASN A 16 -12.18 -6.85 15.53
N ALA A 17 -10.88 -6.94 15.24
CA ALA A 17 -9.83 -6.95 16.25
C ALA A 17 -9.47 -5.56 16.80
N GLY A 18 -10.15 -4.49 16.36
CA GLY A 18 -9.93 -3.12 16.84
C GLY A 18 -8.90 -2.31 16.05
N GLY A 19 -8.42 -2.85 14.92
CA GLY A 19 -7.60 -2.11 13.96
C GLY A 19 -8.44 -1.44 12.87
N LEU A 20 -7.78 -0.92 11.84
CA LEU A 20 -8.40 -0.44 10.60
C LEU A 20 -8.01 -1.37 9.45
N GLY A 21 -8.92 -2.25 9.04
CA GLY A 21 -8.76 -3.02 7.81
C GLY A 21 -8.98 -2.13 6.59
N VAL A 22 -8.14 -2.26 5.55
CA VAL A 22 -8.26 -1.46 4.33
C VAL A 22 -8.29 -2.36 3.10
N LEU A 23 -9.36 -2.27 2.30
CA LEU A 23 -9.51 -3.00 1.05
C LEU A 23 -8.43 -2.60 0.03
N GLY A 24 -7.76 -3.58 -0.55
CA GLY A 24 -6.73 -3.40 -1.58
C GLY A 24 -7.33 -3.40 -3.00
N VAL A 25 -8.06 -2.34 -3.35
CA VAL A 25 -8.90 -2.27 -4.56
C VAL A 25 -8.49 -1.16 -5.54
N GLY A 26 -7.37 -0.48 -5.30
CA GLY A 26 -6.98 0.74 -6.02
C GLY A 26 -6.91 0.63 -7.55
N PHE A 27 -6.71 -0.56 -8.12
CA PHE A 27 -6.73 -0.83 -9.56
C PHE A 27 -7.82 -1.82 -9.99
N ALA A 28 -8.72 -2.17 -9.08
CA ALA A 28 -9.73 -3.17 -9.36
C ALA A 28 -10.89 -2.61 -10.19
N PRO A 29 -11.59 -3.44 -10.99
CA PRO A 29 -12.79 -3.02 -11.69
C PRO A 29 -13.95 -2.77 -10.70
N GLU A 30 -14.85 -1.83 -11.05
CA GLU A 30 -15.97 -1.42 -10.20
C GLU A 30 -16.81 -2.57 -9.62
N PRO A 31 -17.22 -3.60 -10.38
CA PRO A 31 -17.99 -4.70 -9.83
C PRO A 31 -17.29 -5.39 -8.65
N PHE A 32 -15.97 -5.60 -8.77
CA PHE A 32 -15.18 -6.20 -7.71
C PHE A 32 -15.08 -5.29 -6.48
N ILE A 33 -14.87 -3.98 -6.67
CA ILE A 33 -14.82 -3.01 -5.56
C ILE A 33 -16.13 -3.04 -4.77
N ARG A 34 -17.28 -2.96 -5.46
CA ARG A 34 -18.60 -2.98 -4.82
C ARG A 34 -18.88 -4.31 -4.12
N GLU A 35 -18.49 -5.42 -4.71
CA GLU A 35 -18.58 -6.74 -4.09
C GLU A 35 -17.77 -6.78 -2.78
N GLN A 36 -16.50 -6.34 -2.80
CA GLN A 36 -15.66 -6.34 -1.61
C GLN A 36 -16.21 -5.43 -0.49
N ILE A 37 -16.77 -4.27 -0.82
CA ILE A 37 -17.45 -3.40 0.16
C ILE A 37 -18.66 -4.11 0.76
N ALA A 38 -19.52 -4.71 -0.07
CA ALA A 38 -20.70 -5.39 0.37
C ALA A 38 -20.38 -6.61 1.27
N GLU A 39 -19.38 -7.41 0.90
CA GLU A 39 -18.93 -8.54 1.70
C GLU A 39 -18.30 -8.09 3.02
N THR A 40 -17.50 -7.01 3.02
CA THR A 40 -16.93 -6.46 4.25
C THR A 40 -18.04 -6.05 5.24
N ARG A 41 -19.09 -5.38 4.75
CA ARG A 41 -20.24 -4.97 5.57
C ARG A 41 -21.05 -6.13 6.15
N LYS A 42 -21.00 -7.31 5.53
CA LYS A 42 -21.62 -8.53 6.10
C LYS A 42 -20.78 -9.14 7.23
N LEU A 43 -19.46 -8.94 7.19
CA LEU A 43 -18.51 -9.56 8.10
C LEU A 43 -18.15 -8.69 9.32
N THR A 44 -18.40 -7.37 9.23
CA THR A 44 -18.10 -6.43 10.32
C THR A 44 -19.04 -5.23 10.33
N ASP A 45 -19.37 -4.74 11.53
CA ASP A 45 -20.02 -3.45 11.79
C ASP A 45 -19.01 -2.34 12.12
N LYS A 46 -17.71 -2.67 12.15
CA LYS A 46 -16.63 -1.75 12.48
C LYS A 46 -16.20 -0.93 11.27
N PRO A 47 -15.59 0.24 11.49
CA PRO A 47 -15.01 1.02 10.39
C PRO A 47 -13.97 0.22 9.60
N PHE A 48 -13.99 0.39 8.29
CA PHE A 48 -12.96 -0.10 7.37
C PHE A 48 -12.66 0.95 6.32
N GLY A 49 -11.53 0.80 5.64
CA GLY A 49 -11.12 1.68 4.55
C GLY A 49 -11.11 0.97 3.20
N MET A 50 -11.01 1.77 2.15
CA MET A 50 -10.66 1.30 0.81
C MET A 50 -9.59 2.19 0.21
N ASN A 51 -8.66 1.61 -0.57
CA ASN A 51 -7.62 2.41 -1.16
C ASN A 51 -7.98 2.95 -2.55
N VAL A 52 -7.29 4.01 -2.89
CA VAL A 52 -7.24 4.60 -4.22
C VAL A 52 -5.81 4.99 -4.54
N ILE A 53 -5.40 4.82 -5.79
CA ILE A 53 -4.12 5.35 -6.26
C ILE A 53 -4.36 6.76 -6.81
N MET A 54 -3.52 7.70 -6.38
CA MET A 54 -3.67 9.14 -6.66
C MET A 54 -3.23 9.51 -8.08
N ILE A 55 -3.82 8.86 -9.08
CA ILE A 55 -3.64 9.16 -10.51
C ILE A 55 -4.99 9.47 -11.17
N PRO A 56 -5.08 10.45 -12.10
CA PRO A 56 -6.35 11.00 -12.59
C PRO A 56 -7.38 9.97 -13.06
N PRO A 57 -7.07 9.00 -13.92
CA PRO A 57 -8.07 8.02 -14.40
C PRO A 57 -8.66 7.17 -13.26
N ASN A 58 -7.84 6.83 -12.28
CA ASN A 58 -8.26 6.03 -11.13
C ASN A 58 -9.12 6.85 -10.16
N LEU A 59 -8.75 8.11 -9.91
CA LEU A 59 -9.48 9.02 -9.03
C LEU A 59 -10.93 9.23 -9.47
N GLU A 60 -11.17 9.47 -10.77
CA GLU A 60 -12.52 9.66 -11.31
C GLU A 60 -13.39 8.41 -11.16
N HIS A 61 -12.81 7.25 -11.47
CA HIS A 61 -13.49 5.97 -11.38
C HIS A 61 -13.88 5.64 -9.93
N VAL A 62 -12.90 5.68 -9.03
CA VAL A 62 -13.11 5.32 -7.62
C VAL A 62 -14.01 6.32 -6.90
N THR A 63 -13.91 7.62 -7.22
CA THR A 63 -14.75 8.64 -6.58
C THR A 63 -16.24 8.42 -6.83
N LYS A 64 -16.65 7.93 -8.00
CA LYS A 64 -18.06 7.57 -8.24
C LYS A 64 -18.54 6.52 -7.25
N ILE A 65 -17.72 5.49 -7.02
CA ILE A 65 -18.02 4.44 -6.05
C ILE A 65 -18.08 5.00 -4.63
N VAL A 66 -17.14 5.90 -4.28
CA VAL A 66 -17.11 6.55 -2.95
C VAL A 66 -18.38 7.37 -2.68
N LEU A 67 -18.86 8.11 -3.66
CA LEU A 67 -20.09 8.91 -3.52
C LEU A 67 -21.33 8.05 -3.29
N ASP A 68 -21.39 6.87 -3.90
CA ASP A 68 -22.48 5.91 -3.73
C ASP A 68 -22.36 5.13 -2.42
N GLU A 69 -21.18 4.54 -2.19
CA GLU A 69 -20.97 3.57 -1.11
C GLU A 69 -20.56 4.21 0.22
N LYS A 70 -20.00 5.42 0.21
CA LYS A 70 -19.59 6.19 1.39
C LYS A 70 -18.80 5.33 2.40
N PRO A 71 -17.65 4.77 1.99
CA PRO A 71 -16.80 4.02 2.91
C PRO A 71 -16.35 4.94 4.05
N PRO A 72 -16.23 4.42 5.31
CA PRO A 72 -15.82 5.25 6.43
C PRO A 72 -14.45 5.93 6.24
N VAL A 73 -13.52 5.25 5.55
CA VAL A 73 -12.15 5.73 5.35
C VAL A 73 -11.71 5.55 3.90
N MET A 74 -11.17 6.62 3.32
CA MET A 74 -10.41 6.58 2.07
C MET A 74 -8.92 6.54 2.37
N TYR A 75 -8.24 5.56 1.79
CA TYR A 75 -6.80 5.42 1.89
C TYR A 75 -6.16 5.83 0.56
N ALA A 76 -5.60 7.03 0.52
CA ALA A 76 -4.93 7.57 -0.65
C ALA A 76 -3.47 7.09 -0.71
N ASP A 77 -3.14 6.38 -1.77
CA ASP A 77 -1.79 5.83 -2.02
C ASP A 77 -1.15 6.54 -3.21
N THR A 78 0.15 6.83 -3.13
CA THR A 78 0.89 7.42 -4.23
C THR A 78 2.03 6.50 -4.69
N ILE A 79 2.30 6.53 -5.98
CA ILE A 79 3.42 5.84 -6.62
C ILE A 79 4.48 6.86 -7.06
N ALA A 80 4.04 7.98 -7.63
CA ALA A 80 4.91 8.95 -8.31
C ALA A 80 4.92 10.36 -7.66
N GLY A 81 4.50 10.46 -6.39
CA GLY A 81 4.32 11.74 -5.71
C GLY A 81 2.88 12.23 -5.71
N LEU A 82 2.60 13.29 -4.95
CA LEU A 82 1.28 13.88 -4.79
C LEU A 82 1.16 15.23 -5.52
N ASP A 83 0.08 15.38 -6.26
CA ASP A 83 -0.33 16.67 -6.82
C ASP A 83 -1.23 17.41 -5.82
N PRO A 84 -0.85 18.62 -5.34
CA PRO A 84 -1.61 19.37 -4.34
C PRO A 84 -3.04 19.70 -4.75
N GLU A 85 -3.27 20.04 -6.04
CA GLU A 85 -4.59 20.40 -6.54
C GLU A 85 -5.51 19.17 -6.62
N LEU A 86 -4.98 18.03 -7.08
CA LEU A 86 -5.71 16.77 -7.07
C LEU A 86 -6.03 16.32 -5.65
N CYS A 87 -5.08 16.38 -4.73
CA CYS A 87 -5.32 16.06 -3.32
C CYS A 87 -6.46 16.92 -2.76
N LYS A 88 -6.34 18.24 -2.86
CA LYS A 88 -7.37 19.16 -2.35
C LYS A 88 -8.74 18.87 -2.91
N LYS A 89 -8.84 18.75 -4.25
CA LYS A 89 -10.10 18.47 -4.95
C LYS A 89 -10.78 17.21 -4.46
N TYR A 90 -10.04 16.09 -4.43
CA TYR A 90 -10.65 14.80 -4.13
C TYR A 90 -10.88 14.59 -2.63
N PHE A 91 -10.03 15.13 -1.78
CA PHE A 91 -10.24 15.11 -0.33
C PHE A 91 -11.49 15.89 0.08
N ASP A 92 -11.72 17.08 -0.50
CA ASP A 92 -12.94 17.83 -0.26
C ASP A 92 -14.21 17.03 -0.70
N ILE A 93 -14.15 16.35 -1.85
CA ILE A 93 -15.26 15.51 -2.32
C ILE A 93 -15.52 14.35 -1.34
N TRP A 94 -14.49 13.63 -0.92
CA TRP A 94 -14.66 12.48 -0.02
C TRP A 94 -15.08 12.91 1.39
N HIS A 95 -14.55 14.02 1.91
CA HIS A 95 -15.02 14.61 3.17
C HIS A 95 -16.50 15.01 3.10
N SER A 96 -16.98 15.50 1.95
CA SER A 96 -18.38 15.92 1.80
C SER A 96 -19.41 14.80 1.99
N VAL A 97 -18.98 13.54 1.85
CA VAL A 97 -19.79 12.35 2.10
C VAL A 97 -19.44 11.64 3.41
N GLY A 98 -18.57 12.24 4.23
CA GLY A 98 -18.25 11.78 5.58
C GLY A 98 -17.08 10.82 5.69
N CYS A 99 -16.29 10.61 4.61
CA CYS A 99 -15.10 9.79 4.68
C CYS A 99 -14.00 10.50 5.47
N LYS A 100 -13.24 9.74 6.27
CA LYS A 100 -11.94 10.16 6.78
C LYS A 100 -10.86 9.82 5.77
N ILE A 101 -9.81 10.63 5.70
CA ILE A 101 -8.75 10.50 4.70
C ILE A 101 -7.44 10.14 5.37
N VAL A 102 -6.96 8.95 5.02
CA VAL A 102 -5.63 8.45 5.40
C VAL A 102 -4.78 8.50 4.15
N VAL A 103 -3.61 9.12 4.22
CA VAL A 103 -2.68 9.20 3.09
C VAL A 103 -1.41 8.45 3.42
N LYS A 104 -0.88 7.68 2.47
CA LYS A 104 0.43 7.05 2.59
C LYS A 104 1.43 7.77 1.70
N ALA A 105 2.53 8.20 2.29
CA ALA A 105 3.65 8.81 1.60
C ALA A 105 4.98 8.16 2.00
N SER A 106 5.98 8.30 1.13
CA SER A 106 7.36 7.85 1.39
C SER A 106 8.37 9.01 1.25
N PHE A 107 7.86 10.23 1.05
CA PHE A 107 8.61 11.48 1.05
C PHE A 107 7.95 12.48 1.99
N ILE A 108 8.75 13.29 2.68
CA ILE A 108 8.26 14.32 3.60
C ILE A 108 7.49 15.42 2.86
N ASP A 109 7.90 15.78 1.64
CA ASP A 109 7.17 16.76 0.84
C ASP A 109 5.76 16.28 0.49
N ASP A 110 5.57 15.00 0.14
CA ASP A 110 4.25 14.43 -0.08
C ASP A 110 3.40 14.43 1.20
N ALA A 111 4.03 14.13 2.35
CA ALA A 111 3.34 14.16 3.63
C ALA A 111 2.83 15.57 3.97
N ARG A 112 3.63 16.61 3.70
CA ARG A 112 3.22 18.01 3.85
C ARG A 112 2.08 18.38 2.91
N ILE A 113 2.20 18.04 1.61
CA ILE A 113 1.15 18.26 0.60
C ILE A 113 -0.18 17.64 1.04
N ALA A 114 -0.15 16.39 1.51
CA ALA A 114 -1.34 15.69 1.95
C ALA A 114 -2.00 16.34 3.17
N ALA A 115 -1.20 16.73 4.17
CA ALA A 115 -1.71 17.42 5.37
C ALA A 115 -2.34 18.77 5.02
N GLU A 116 -1.67 19.58 4.19
CA GLU A 116 -2.17 20.88 3.71
C GLU A 116 -3.46 20.72 2.86
N ALA A 117 -3.59 19.61 2.14
CA ALA A 117 -4.80 19.30 1.38
C ALA A 117 -5.98 18.80 2.23
N GLY A 118 -5.74 18.48 3.52
CA GLY A 118 -6.77 18.06 4.47
C GLY A 118 -6.78 16.58 4.80
N ALA A 119 -5.65 15.85 4.71
CA ALA A 119 -5.57 14.50 5.23
C ALA A 119 -5.87 14.47 6.75
N ASP A 120 -6.63 13.48 7.20
CA ASP A 120 -6.93 13.28 8.63
C ASP A 120 -5.82 12.50 9.35
N VAL A 121 -5.12 11.62 8.65
CA VAL A 121 -4.03 10.78 9.17
C VAL A 121 -2.96 10.61 8.10
N MET A 122 -1.70 10.68 8.50
CA MET A 122 -0.55 10.42 7.62
C MET A 122 0.11 9.09 7.96
N ILE A 123 0.27 8.24 6.96
CA ILE A 123 1.14 7.05 7.03
C ILE A 123 2.44 7.37 6.32
N VAL A 124 3.56 7.25 7.01
CA VAL A 124 4.88 7.36 6.38
C VAL A 124 5.53 5.98 6.28
N LYS A 125 5.93 5.61 5.07
CA LYS A 125 6.49 4.29 4.77
C LYS A 125 7.94 4.38 4.39
N GLY A 126 8.80 3.80 5.22
CA GLY A 126 10.23 3.74 4.96
C GLY A 126 10.66 2.65 3.97
N TRP A 127 11.94 2.68 3.65
CA TRP A 127 12.66 1.76 2.76
C TRP A 127 12.42 0.27 3.03
N GLU A 128 12.20 -0.12 4.27
CA GLU A 128 12.00 -1.50 4.70
C GLU A 128 10.65 -2.07 4.24
N GLY A 129 9.75 -1.22 3.77
CA GLY A 129 8.42 -1.63 3.28
C GLY A 129 8.49 -2.49 2.02
N GLY A 130 7.46 -3.32 1.80
CA GLY A 130 7.25 -4.06 0.57
C GLY A 130 6.54 -3.23 -0.51
N GLY A 131 6.60 -3.67 -1.76
CA GLY A 131 6.06 -2.93 -2.90
C GLY A 131 6.90 -1.72 -3.25
N HIS A 132 6.30 -0.66 -3.78
CA HIS A 132 7.03 0.57 -4.12
C HIS A 132 7.74 1.14 -2.90
N VAL A 133 9.01 1.48 -3.05
CA VAL A 133 9.87 1.97 -1.98
C VAL A 133 10.61 3.23 -2.42
N THR A 134 11.08 4.00 -1.43
CA THR A 134 12.01 5.11 -1.61
C THR A 134 13.31 4.81 -0.87
N PHE A 135 14.16 5.78 -0.64
CA PHE A 135 15.48 5.55 -0.04
C PHE A 135 15.56 5.90 1.45
N GLU A 136 14.49 6.51 2.02
CA GLU A 136 14.47 6.90 3.43
C GLU A 136 14.07 5.72 4.33
N ALA A 137 14.83 5.50 5.39
CA ALA A 137 14.52 4.50 6.41
C ALA A 137 13.33 4.94 7.30
N THR A 138 12.55 3.98 7.80
CA THR A 138 11.43 4.25 8.72
C THR A 138 11.86 5.06 9.93
N THR A 139 13.05 4.76 10.49
CA THR A 139 13.61 5.46 11.66
C THR A 139 14.04 6.91 11.39
N VAL A 140 14.18 7.30 10.13
CA VAL A 140 14.49 8.69 9.71
C VAL A 140 13.19 9.41 9.35
N LEU A 141 12.32 8.76 8.60
CA LEU A 141 11.10 9.35 8.06
C LEU A 141 10.04 9.64 9.13
N VAL A 142 9.84 8.72 10.09
CA VAL A 142 8.79 8.87 11.12
C VAL A 142 9.02 10.09 12.01
N PRO A 143 10.20 10.30 12.62
CA PRO A 143 10.42 11.50 13.45
C PRO A 143 10.26 12.79 12.66
N GLN A 144 10.73 12.86 11.41
CA GLN A 144 10.57 14.04 10.57
C GLN A 144 9.09 14.36 10.33
N ALA A 145 8.26 13.34 10.05
CA ALA A 145 6.84 13.54 9.85
C ALA A 145 6.14 13.98 11.14
N VAL A 146 6.50 13.38 12.29
CA VAL A 146 5.96 13.77 13.61
C VAL A 146 6.29 15.22 13.96
N ASP A 147 7.51 15.66 13.68
CA ASP A 147 7.93 17.04 13.96
C ASP A 147 7.30 18.06 13.00
N LEU A 148 6.91 17.63 11.81
CA LEU A 148 6.37 18.50 10.75
C LEU A 148 4.86 18.66 10.80
N LEU A 149 4.11 17.60 11.19
CA LEU A 149 2.67 17.49 10.95
C LEU A 149 1.87 17.63 12.24
N ASP A 150 0.77 18.37 12.18
CA ASP A 150 -0.19 18.51 13.29
C ASP A 150 -1.30 17.42 13.27
N ILE A 151 -1.19 16.41 12.38
CA ILE A 151 -2.12 15.28 12.28
C ILE A 151 -1.44 13.99 12.75
N PRO A 152 -2.20 12.95 13.19
CA PRO A 152 -1.63 11.69 13.62
C PRO A 152 -0.74 11.04 12.56
N VAL A 153 0.44 10.57 12.98
CA VAL A 153 1.41 9.89 12.13
C VAL A 153 1.42 8.40 12.43
N VAL A 154 1.32 7.60 11.38
CA VAL A 154 1.36 6.14 11.40
C VAL A 154 2.67 5.67 10.78
N ALA A 155 3.43 4.86 11.50
CA ALA A 155 4.66 4.28 11.01
C ALA A 155 4.40 3.02 10.15
N SER A 156 5.05 2.94 8.99
CA SER A 156 4.98 1.79 8.07
C SER A 156 6.36 1.42 7.55
N GLY A 157 6.58 0.14 7.33
CA GLY A 157 7.87 -0.41 6.87
C GLY A 157 8.70 -1.00 8.00
N GLY A 158 9.06 -2.29 7.88
CA GLY A 158 9.88 -3.00 8.86
C GLY A 158 9.21 -3.35 10.18
N ILE A 159 7.92 -3.04 10.35
CA ILE A 159 7.16 -3.30 11.59
C ILE A 159 6.39 -4.61 11.43
N ALA A 160 6.69 -5.61 12.27
CA ALA A 160 6.07 -6.94 12.20
C ALA A 160 5.60 -7.48 13.56
N ASP A 161 6.11 -6.95 14.66
CA ASP A 161 5.79 -7.40 16.02
C ASP A 161 5.84 -6.26 17.05
N GLY A 162 5.62 -6.58 18.33
CA GLY A 162 5.59 -5.60 19.42
C GLY A 162 6.90 -4.83 19.63
N ARG A 163 8.05 -5.32 19.17
CA ARG A 163 9.33 -4.60 19.23
C ARG A 163 9.33 -3.44 18.24
N GLY A 164 8.87 -3.68 17.02
CA GLY A 164 8.69 -2.64 16.01
C GLY A 164 7.65 -1.59 16.43
N VAL A 165 6.55 -2.04 17.08
CA VAL A 165 5.54 -1.14 17.66
C VAL A 165 6.16 -0.27 18.75
N ALA A 166 6.92 -0.83 19.69
CA ALA A 166 7.59 -0.07 20.73
C ALA A 166 8.60 0.96 20.18
N ALA A 167 9.36 0.58 19.15
CA ALA A 167 10.26 1.49 18.45
C ALA A 167 9.50 2.64 17.77
N GLY A 168 8.38 2.35 17.09
CA GLY A 168 7.54 3.37 16.46
C GLY A 168 6.95 4.36 17.48
N ILE A 169 6.48 3.88 18.63
CA ILE A 169 6.02 4.74 19.74
C ILE A 169 7.15 5.67 20.19
N ALA A 170 8.36 5.12 20.37
CA ALA A 170 9.53 5.92 20.77
C ALA A 170 9.92 6.99 19.73
N MET A 171 9.58 6.79 18.46
CA MET A 171 9.75 7.77 17.38
C MET A 171 8.62 8.80 17.30
N GLY A 172 7.56 8.66 18.11
CA GLY A 172 6.41 9.56 18.13
C GLY A 172 5.22 9.12 17.28
N ALA A 173 5.25 7.94 16.65
CA ALA A 173 4.11 7.44 15.89
C ALA A 173 2.92 7.10 16.80
N GLU A 174 1.71 7.42 16.34
CA GLU A 174 0.44 7.13 17.03
C GLU A 174 -0.25 5.87 16.52
N GLY A 175 0.23 5.31 15.42
CA GLY A 175 -0.30 4.08 14.83
C GLY A 175 0.74 3.35 13.99
N PHE A 176 0.34 2.14 13.51
CA PHE A 176 1.25 1.25 12.78
C PHE A 176 0.54 0.59 11.62
N GLU A 177 1.16 0.63 10.44
CA GLU A 177 0.75 -0.15 9.29
C GLU A 177 1.68 -1.37 9.11
N MET A 178 1.09 -2.54 8.97
CA MET A 178 1.82 -3.79 8.73
C MET A 178 1.28 -4.47 7.47
N GLY A 179 2.15 -4.85 6.55
CA GLY A 179 1.81 -5.58 5.33
C GLY A 179 2.13 -7.08 5.44
N THR A 180 3.42 -7.42 5.41
CA THR A 180 3.93 -8.80 5.30
C THR A 180 3.42 -9.72 6.42
N ALA A 181 3.29 -9.21 7.66
CA ALA A 181 2.74 -9.99 8.77
C ALA A 181 1.31 -10.48 8.48
N PHE A 182 0.48 -9.65 7.83
CA PHE A 182 -0.88 -10.00 7.45
C PHE A 182 -0.98 -10.83 6.16
N MET A 183 0.05 -10.84 5.31
CA MET A 183 0.08 -11.74 4.13
C MET A 183 0.07 -13.21 4.54
N ALA A 184 0.64 -13.54 5.69
CA ALA A 184 0.67 -14.90 6.24
C ALA A 184 -0.56 -15.26 7.09
N ALA A 185 -1.47 -14.31 7.36
CA ALA A 185 -2.66 -14.54 8.18
C ALA A 185 -3.60 -15.57 7.55
N ALA A 186 -4.36 -16.28 8.40
CA ALA A 186 -5.32 -17.28 7.93
C ALA A 186 -6.42 -16.67 7.06
N GLU A 187 -6.83 -15.45 7.39
CA GLU A 187 -7.92 -14.70 6.77
C GLU A 187 -7.57 -14.10 5.39
N THR A 188 -6.28 -14.09 5.00
CA THR A 188 -5.92 -13.61 3.66
C THR A 188 -6.38 -14.58 2.58
N THR A 189 -6.93 -14.03 1.50
CA THR A 189 -7.41 -14.79 0.32
C THR A 189 -6.34 -14.96 -0.75
N GLY A 190 -5.14 -14.44 -0.53
CA GLY A 190 -4.00 -14.68 -1.42
C GLY A 190 -3.71 -16.18 -1.60
N HIS A 191 -3.17 -16.52 -2.76
CA HIS A 191 -2.89 -17.93 -3.08
C HIS A 191 -2.01 -18.59 -1.98
N PRO A 192 -2.24 -19.86 -1.61
CA PRO A 192 -1.47 -20.55 -0.56
C PRO A 192 0.05 -20.54 -0.78
N ASN A 193 0.51 -20.53 -2.02
CA ASN A 193 1.93 -20.43 -2.35
C ASN A 193 2.55 -19.13 -1.84
N VAL A 194 1.83 -18.01 -1.90
CA VAL A 194 2.31 -16.73 -1.36
C VAL A 194 2.56 -16.84 0.14
N LYS A 195 1.63 -17.41 0.89
CA LYS A 195 1.79 -17.66 2.34
C LYS A 195 3.01 -18.54 2.61
N LYS A 196 3.17 -19.60 1.80
CA LYS A 196 4.29 -20.53 1.93
C LYS A 196 5.64 -19.83 1.73
N GLU A 197 5.76 -19.00 0.68
CA GLU A 197 6.98 -18.25 0.42
C GLU A 197 7.28 -17.21 1.52
N VAL A 198 6.26 -16.48 1.99
CA VAL A 198 6.42 -15.53 3.10
C VAL A 198 6.88 -16.23 4.38
N LEU A 199 6.32 -17.41 4.70
CA LEU A 199 6.70 -18.17 5.90
C LEU A 199 8.08 -18.84 5.76
N ALA A 200 8.52 -19.14 4.54
CA ALA A 200 9.84 -19.72 4.27
C ALA A 200 10.94 -18.65 4.15
N ALA A 201 10.55 -17.37 3.98
CA ALA A 201 11.49 -16.27 3.82
C ALA A 201 12.37 -16.11 5.05
N GLY A 202 13.67 -16.05 4.83
CA GLY A 202 14.67 -15.77 5.85
C GLY A 202 15.31 -14.39 5.63
N ASP A 203 16.50 -14.22 6.21
CA ASP A 203 17.31 -13.04 5.97
C ASP A 203 17.68 -12.93 4.49
N MET A 204 17.73 -11.70 3.97
CA MET A 204 18.07 -11.40 2.57
C MET A 204 17.15 -12.07 1.51
N SER A 205 15.93 -12.46 1.88
CA SER A 205 14.96 -13.06 0.96
C SER A 205 14.22 -12.07 0.06
N THR A 206 14.52 -10.77 0.15
CA THR A 206 13.94 -9.75 -0.71
C THR A 206 14.98 -9.03 -1.54
N VAL A 207 14.57 -8.54 -2.70
CA VAL A 207 15.36 -7.67 -3.58
C VAL A 207 14.52 -6.48 -4.01
N ILE A 208 15.16 -5.44 -4.54
CA ILE A 208 14.48 -4.30 -5.14
C ILE A 208 14.83 -4.29 -6.62
N THR A 209 13.82 -4.12 -7.46
CA THR A 209 13.92 -3.99 -8.91
C THR A 209 13.12 -2.76 -9.36
N GLY A 210 13.23 -2.36 -10.62
CA GLY A 210 12.46 -1.24 -11.17
C GLY A 210 13.14 0.12 -11.00
N TYR A 211 14.42 0.16 -10.69
CA TYR A 211 15.19 1.42 -10.64
C TYR A 211 15.20 2.15 -11.99
N CYS A 212 15.18 1.41 -13.09
CA CYS A 212 15.16 1.98 -14.43
C CYS A 212 13.84 2.68 -14.78
N THR A 213 12.75 2.36 -14.08
CA THR A 213 11.43 2.99 -14.28
C THR A 213 11.16 4.16 -13.34
N ASP A 214 12.09 4.47 -12.43
CA ASP A 214 11.91 5.40 -11.31
C ASP A 214 10.81 4.98 -10.30
N GLU A 215 10.38 3.72 -10.35
CA GLU A 215 9.39 3.11 -9.48
C GLU A 215 9.96 1.85 -8.80
N PRO A 216 11.04 1.98 -7.99
CA PRO A 216 11.67 0.83 -7.36
C PRO A 216 10.68 0.09 -6.45
N CYS A 217 10.66 -1.24 -6.57
CA CYS A 217 9.71 -2.11 -5.89
C CYS A 217 10.42 -3.26 -5.17
N ARG A 218 10.17 -3.40 -3.85
CA ARG A 218 10.67 -4.53 -3.06
C ARG A 218 9.76 -5.72 -3.21
N GLN A 219 10.35 -6.85 -3.57
CA GLN A 219 9.66 -8.13 -3.77
C GLN A 219 10.46 -9.30 -3.19
N ILE A 220 9.82 -10.46 -3.04
CA ILE A 220 10.52 -11.71 -2.71
C ILE A 220 11.44 -12.07 -3.89
N LYS A 221 12.66 -12.47 -3.56
CA LYS A 221 13.64 -12.92 -4.56
C LYS A 221 13.15 -14.21 -5.23
N ASN A 222 12.98 -14.15 -6.54
CA ASN A 222 12.56 -15.28 -7.37
C ASN A 222 13.18 -15.16 -8.78
N LYS A 223 12.84 -16.08 -9.67
CA LYS A 223 13.38 -16.09 -11.03
C LYS A 223 13.01 -14.83 -11.84
N LEU A 224 11.79 -14.31 -11.65
CA LEU A 224 11.38 -13.05 -12.29
C LEU A 224 12.24 -11.88 -11.79
N ALA A 225 12.47 -11.80 -10.49
CA ALA A 225 13.32 -10.77 -9.91
C ALA A 225 14.76 -10.83 -10.45
N ASP A 226 15.31 -12.03 -10.58
CA ASP A 226 16.64 -12.23 -11.17
C ASP A 226 16.67 -11.78 -12.64
N GLU A 227 15.62 -12.06 -13.44
CA GLU A 227 15.48 -11.58 -14.82
C GLU A 227 15.38 -10.05 -14.88
N MET A 228 14.61 -9.44 -13.99
CA MET A 228 14.48 -7.97 -13.92
C MET A 228 15.80 -7.30 -13.58
N ILE A 229 16.58 -7.84 -12.65
CA ILE A 229 17.92 -7.37 -12.30
C ILE A 229 18.86 -7.49 -13.50
N ASP A 230 18.85 -8.63 -14.19
CA ASP A 230 19.70 -8.85 -15.37
C ASP A 230 19.39 -7.86 -16.50
N ILE A 231 18.12 -7.51 -16.70
CA ILE A 231 17.71 -6.45 -17.62
C ILE A 231 18.30 -5.09 -17.19
N GLU A 232 18.20 -4.75 -15.91
CA GLU A 232 18.69 -3.46 -15.39
C GLU A 232 20.21 -3.35 -15.46
N ASP A 233 20.94 -4.42 -15.13
CA ASP A 233 22.40 -4.44 -15.08
C ASP A 233 23.06 -4.40 -16.47
N ASN A 234 22.40 -4.94 -17.49
CA ASN A 234 22.98 -5.11 -18.83
C ASN A 234 22.49 -4.11 -19.88
N ASN A 235 21.68 -3.11 -19.49
CA ASN A 235 21.13 -2.13 -20.43
C ASN A 235 21.25 -0.69 -19.91
N THR A 236 21.13 0.30 -20.81
CA THR A 236 20.91 1.69 -20.37
C THR A 236 19.57 1.82 -19.69
N LYS A 237 19.39 2.85 -18.85
CA LYS A 237 18.13 3.08 -18.10
C LYS A 237 16.90 3.05 -19.01
N GLU A 238 16.94 3.75 -20.16
CA GLU A 238 15.83 3.83 -21.09
C GLU A 238 15.51 2.47 -21.73
N LYS A 239 16.56 1.73 -22.12
CA LYS A 239 16.38 0.40 -22.73
C LYS A 239 15.91 -0.63 -21.70
N ALA A 240 16.44 -0.58 -20.49
CA ALA A 240 16.00 -1.42 -19.39
C ALA A 240 14.52 -1.17 -19.07
N ALA A 241 14.07 0.08 -18.98
CA ALA A 241 12.67 0.43 -18.74
C ALA A 241 11.73 -0.10 -19.85
N GLU A 242 12.14 -0.04 -21.12
CA GLU A 242 11.39 -0.61 -22.24
C GLU A 242 11.23 -2.13 -22.11
N LEU A 243 12.32 -2.83 -21.76
CA LEU A 243 12.36 -4.30 -21.66
C LEU A 243 11.64 -4.81 -20.39
N LEU A 244 11.74 -4.06 -19.27
CA LEU A 244 11.21 -4.48 -17.99
C LEU A 244 9.67 -4.41 -17.95
N ARG A 245 9.05 -3.41 -18.58
CA ARG A 245 7.60 -3.23 -18.57
C ARG A 245 6.80 -4.49 -18.94
N PRO A 246 7.05 -5.15 -20.08
CA PRO A 246 6.30 -6.36 -20.46
C PRO A 246 6.59 -7.55 -19.54
N VAL A 247 7.80 -7.62 -18.96
CA VAL A 247 8.18 -8.67 -18.01
C VAL A 247 7.45 -8.51 -16.68
N ALA A 248 7.35 -7.27 -16.18
CA ALA A 248 6.64 -6.95 -14.95
C ALA A 248 5.11 -6.95 -15.10
N GLU A 249 4.59 -6.87 -16.33
CA GLU A 249 3.15 -6.79 -16.58
C GLU A 249 2.40 -7.99 -15.99
N SER A 250 1.39 -7.69 -15.18
CA SER A 250 0.57 -8.68 -14.48
C SER A 250 1.30 -9.60 -13.47
N SER A 251 2.59 -9.38 -13.21
CA SER A 251 3.37 -10.21 -12.28
C SER A 251 2.74 -10.29 -10.89
N LEU A 252 2.33 -9.16 -10.33
CA LEU A 252 1.65 -9.11 -9.03
C LEU A 252 0.38 -9.97 -8.99
N ARG A 253 -0.43 -9.95 -10.04
CA ARG A 253 -1.63 -10.78 -10.13
C ARG A 253 -1.27 -12.27 -10.25
N LYS A 254 -0.29 -12.62 -11.09
CA LYS A 254 0.19 -14.00 -11.22
C LYS A 254 0.65 -14.56 -9.89
N ALA A 255 1.45 -13.80 -9.12
CA ALA A 255 1.86 -14.22 -7.79
C ALA A 255 0.67 -14.33 -6.83
N MET A 256 -0.04 -13.24 -6.60
CA MET A 256 -1.00 -13.11 -5.50
C MET A 256 -2.30 -13.89 -5.72
N ALA A 257 -2.81 -13.92 -6.95
CA ALA A 257 -4.07 -14.58 -7.29
C ALA A 257 -3.89 -15.98 -7.89
N GLU A 258 -2.84 -16.19 -8.67
CA GLU A 258 -2.63 -17.45 -9.42
C GLU A 258 -1.56 -18.35 -8.77
N GLY A 259 -0.79 -17.80 -7.82
CA GLY A 259 0.23 -18.55 -7.07
C GLY A 259 1.49 -18.89 -7.86
N ASP A 260 1.73 -18.17 -8.95
CA ASP A 260 2.97 -18.28 -9.72
C ASP A 260 4.09 -17.50 -9.02
N MET A 261 4.84 -18.18 -8.15
CA MET A 261 5.96 -17.60 -7.39
C MET A 261 7.27 -17.58 -8.18
N VAL A 262 7.26 -17.93 -9.47
CA VAL A 262 8.42 -17.94 -10.36
C VAL A 262 8.35 -16.79 -11.37
N GLY A 263 7.20 -16.57 -11.96
CA GLY A 263 6.92 -15.55 -12.97
C GLY A 263 6.03 -14.42 -12.49
N GLY A 264 5.79 -14.34 -11.20
CA GLY A 264 4.96 -13.31 -10.56
C GLY A 264 5.57 -12.70 -9.32
#